data_3cb3fdea9ab0a0232dd8a6b662da8324
#
_entry.id   3cb3fdea9ab0a0232dd8a6b662da8324
#
_cell.length_a   1.000
_cell.length_b   1.000
_cell.length_c   1.000
_cell.angle_alpha   90.00
_cell.angle_beta   90.00
_cell.angle_gamma   90.00
#
_symmetry.space_group_name_H-M   'P 1'
#
loop_
_entity.id
_entity.type
_entity.pdbx_description
1 polymer ?
#
loop_
_entity_poly.entity_id
_entity_poly.type
_entity_poly.pdbx_seq_one_letter_code
_entity_poly.pdbx_strand_id
1 'polypeptide(L)'
;MRNDGAALLQHRDDIAGISDPGLWVFPGGHLEWGEAAQDGAVREMEEETCYRCHDLRLLTRLPLEEGELLFFWENYDGRQRLVCREGQGLEFVDREKVESMPRQPYLTAVFDLALAAQRCPPFLRGTETNAPKHDG
;
A
#
# COMPACT_ATOMS: atom_id res chain seq x y z
N MET A 1 3.07 -4.83 -4.30
CA MET A 1 3.28 -6.28 -4.10
C MET A 1 4.22 -6.82 -5.16
N ARG A 2 5.29 -7.45 -4.72
CA ARG A 2 6.17 -8.17 -5.63
C ARG A 2 5.48 -9.47 -6.04
N ASN A 3 5.86 -10.05 -7.16
CA ASN A 3 5.14 -11.20 -7.70
C ASN A 3 5.24 -12.46 -6.84
N ASP A 4 6.20 -12.51 -5.92
CA ASP A 4 6.32 -13.63 -4.98
C ASP A 4 5.50 -13.44 -3.69
N GLY A 5 4.74 -12.36 -3.61
CA GLY A 5 3.88 -12.08 -2.46
C GLY A 5 4.49 -11.18 -1.41
N ALA A 6 5.73 -10.73 -1.60
CA ALA A 6 6.33 -9.78 -0.67
C ALA A 6 5.75 -8.39 -0.89
N ALA A 7 5.55 -7.64 0.19
CA ALA A 7 5.05 -6.27 0.13
C ALA A 7 6.18 -5.29 0.39
N LEU A 8 6.15 -4.15 -0.30
CA LEU A 8 7.10 -3.09 -0.02
C LEU A 8 6.69 -2.38 1.26
N LEU A 9 7.60 -2.35 2.22
CA LEU A 9 7.39 -1.68 3.50
C LEU A 9 8.44 -0.61 3.71
N GLN A 10 8.04 0.43 4.44
CA GLN A 10 8.92 1.53 4.82
C GLN A 10 9.18 1.46 6.31
N HIS A 11 10.44 1.59 6.70
CA HIS A 11 10.83 1.68 8.11
C HIS A 11 10.83 3.16 8.50
N ARG A 12 9.89 3.56 9.35
CA ARG A 12 9.75 4.95 9.77
C ARG A 12 10.95 5.39 10.60
N ASP A 13 11.27 6.68 10.54
CA ASP A 13 12.26 7.25 11.43
C ASP A 13 11.82 7.09 12.88
N ASP A 14 12.78 6.92 13.78
CA ASP A 14 12.50 6.76 15.19
C ASP A 14 12.79 8.06 15.92
N ILE A 15 11.98 9.08 15.61
CA ILE A 15 12.13 10.42 16.21
C ILE A 15 10.79 10.88 16.78
N ALA A 16 10.85 11.78 17.73
CA ALA A 16 9.66 12.34 18.35
C ALA A 16 8.92 13.25 17.36
N GLY A 17 7.60 13.30 17.48
CA GLY A 17 6.77 14.23 16.71
C GLY A 17 6.23 13.70 15.41
N ILE A 18 6.58 12.48 15.00
CA ILE A 18 5.99 11.85 13.81
C ILE A 18 5.07 10.71 14.23
N SER A 19 4.19 10.31 13.33
CA SER A 19 3.32 9.15 13.56
C SER A 19 4.11 7.86 13.39
N ASP A 20 3.77 6.85 14.20
CA ASP A 20 4.35 5.50 14.13
C ASP A 20 5.89 5.49 14.10
N PRO A 21 6.57 6.19 15.05
CA PRO A 21 8.03 6.25 14.99
C PRO A 21 8.66 4.86 15.15
N GLY A 22 9.64 4.57 14.30
CA GLY A 22 10.37 3.30 14.35
C GLY A 22 9.62 2.09 13.88
N LEU A 23 8.37 2.23 13.44
CA LEU A 23 7.58 1.10 12.97
C LEU A 23 7.72 0.89 11.47
N TRP A 24 7.46 -0.34 11.05
CA TRP A 24 7.33 -0.65 9.63
C TRP A 24 5.90 -0.39 9.20
N VAL A 25 5.74 0.28 8.06
CA VAL A 25 4.45 0.73 7.56
C VAL A 25 4.41 0.55 6.04
N PHE A 26 3.21 0.61 5.46
CA PHE A 26 3.10 0.74 4.01
C PHE A 26 3.46 2.19 3.64
N PRO A 27 4.14 2.40 2.49
CA PRO A 27 4.41 3.76 2.02
C PRO A 27 3.10 4.54 1.84
N GLY A 28 3.13 5.80 2.13
CA GLY A 28 1.96 6.65 2.01
C GLY A 28 2.05 7.89 2.88
N GLY A 29 1.06 8.75 2.77
CA GLY A 29 1.06 9.98 3.53
C GLY A 29 -0.31 10.64 3.51
N HIS A 30 -0.33 11.95 3.80
CA HIS A 30 -1.56 12.70 3.88
C HIS A 30 -1.96 13.26 2.51
N LEU A 31 -3.28 13.40 2.31
CA LEU A 31 -3.78 14.05 1.12
C LEU A 31 -3.50 15.54 1.17
N GLU A 32 -3.25 16.11 0.00
CA GLU A 32 -3.19 17.56 -0.14
C GLU A 32 -4.60 18.09 -0.38
N TRP A 33 -4.77 19.37 -0.09
CA TRP A 33 -6.08 20.00 -0.25
C TRP A 33 -6.60 19.84 -1.68
N GLY A 34 -7.83 19.34 -1.79
CA GLY A 34 -8.46 19.16 -3.09
C GLY A 34 -8.04 17.95 -3.87
N GLU A 35 -7.15 17.14 -3.31
CA GLU A 35 -6.60 15.98 -3.99
C GLU A 35 -7.50 14.75 -3.79
N ALA A 36 -7.76 14.00 -4.86
CA ALA A 36 -8.45 12.73 -4.75
C ALA A 36 -7.53 11.72 -4.07
N ALA A 37 -8.11 10.79 -3.30
CA ALA A 37 -7.34 9.82 -2.53
C ALA A 37 -6.39 9.00 -3.40
N GLN A 38 -6.86 8.53 -4.56
CA GLN A 38 -6.01 7.74 -5.46
C GLN A 38 -4.85 8.55 -6.00
N ASP A 39 -5.11 9.80 -6.39
CA ASP A 39 -4.05 10.69 -6.90
C ASP A 39 -3.02 10.96 -5.81
N GLY A 40 -3.49 11.14 -4.57
CA GLY A 40 -2.58 11.33 -3.44
C GLY A 40 -1.71 10.11 -3.18
N ALA A 41 -2.28 8.92 -3.28
CA ALA A 41 -1.52 7.69 -3.10
C ALA A 41 -0.45 7.54 -4.19
N VAL A 42 -0.78 7.84 -5.44
CA VAL A 42 0.17 7.82 -6.55
C VAL A 42 1.31 8.82 -6.29
N ARG A 43 0.95 10.04 -5.90
CA ARG A 43 1.92 11.10 -5.63
C ARG A 43 2.86 10.73 -4.50
N GLU A 44 2.30 10.27 -3.36
CA GLU A 44 3.10 9.92 -2.20
C GLU A 44 4.05 8.77 -2.50
N MET A 45 3.58 7.78 -3.25
CA MET A 45 4.41 6.65 -3.62
C MET A 45 5.63 7.10 -4.41
N GLU A 46 5.43 8.00 -5.36
CA GLU A 46 6.53 8.52 -6.15
C GLU A 46 7.47 9.39 -5.30
N GLU A 47 6.92 10.22 -4.42
CA GLU A 47 7.73 11.08 -3.56
C GLU A 47 8.59 10.28 -2.59
N GLU A 48 8.05 9.20 -2.05
CA GLU A 48 8.75 8.44 -1.01
C GLU A 48 9.65 7.35 -1.54
N THR A 49 9.33 6.79 -2.71
CA THR A 49 10.02 5.62 -3.20
C THR A 49 10.53 5.73 -4.64
N CYS A 50 10.22 6.81 -5.33
CA CYS A 50 10.48 7.02 -6.76
C CYS A 50 9.71 6.06 -7.67
N TYR A 51 8.75 5.31 -7.13
CA TYR A 51 7.98 4.39 -7.95
C TYR A 51 6.77 5.09 -8.56
N ARG A 52 6.62 4.98 -9.86
CA ARG A 52 5.45 5.48 -10.60
C ARG A 52 4.44 4.37 -10.74
N CYS A 53 3.29 4.54 -10.11
CA CYS A 53 2.22 3.56 -10.17
C CYS A 53 1.59 3.50 -11.56
N HIS A 54 1.19 2.30 -11.96
CA HIS A 54 0.60 2.05 -13.28
C HIS A 54 -0.90 1.78 -13.20
N ASP A 55 -1.34 1.08 -12.17
CA ASP A 55 -2.71 0.59 -12.09
C ASP A 55 -3.10 0.43 -10.62
N LEU A 56 -3.02 1.53 -9.89
CA LEU A 56 -3.28 1.51 -8.45
C LEU A 56 -4.77 1.34 -8.20
N ARG A 57 -5.12 0.38 -7.35
CA ARG A 57 -6.51 0.02 -7.05
C ARG A 57 -6.79 0.11 -5.57
N LEU A 58 -7.99 0.53 -5.22
CA LEU A 58 -8.40 0.59 -3.83
C LEU A 58 -8.49 -0.83 -3.28
N LEU A 59 -7.86 -1.04 -2.13
CA LEU A 59 -7.86 -2.33 -1.44
C LEU A 59 -8.88 -2.35 -0.31
N THR A 60 -8.81 -1.40 0.60
CA THR A 60 -9.69 -1.37 1.75
C THR A 60 -9.74 0.02 2.38
N ARG A 61 -10.76 0.23 3.21
CA ARG A 61 -10.94 1.44 3.99
C ARG A 61 -11.02 1.06 5.46
N LEU A 62 -10.27 1.76 6.30
CA LEU A 62 -10.33 1.56 7.74
C LEU A 62 -10.90 2.81 8.39
N PRO A 63 -12.02 2.69 9.10
CA PRO A 63 -12.61 3.86 9.76
C PRO A 63 -11.74 4.30 10.94
N LEU A 64 -11.64 5.61 11.12
CA LEU A 64 -10.99 6.23 12.27
C LEU A 64 -12.03 7.07 12.98
N GLU A 65 -11.69 7.58 14.17
CA GLU A 65 -12.61 8.48 14.86
C GLU A 65 -12.93 9.70 14.01
N GLU A 66 -11.92 10.20 13.29
CA GLU A 66 -12.09 11.34 12.38
C GLU A 66 -11.60 10.93 11.01
N GLY A 67 -12.55 10.53 10.15
CA GLY A 67 -12.20 10.16 8.78
C GLY A 67 -11.92 8.69 8.61
N GLU A 68 -11.07 8.36 7.66
CA GLU A 68 -10.74 6.98 7.36
C GLU A 68 -9.37 6.88 6.72
N LEU A 69 -8.76 5.71 6.83
CA LEU A 69 -7.54 5.39 6.11
C LEU A 69 -7.89 4.58 4.88
N LEU A 70 -7.35 4.96 3.75
CA LEU A 70 -7.55 4.26 2.50
C LEU A 70 -6.26 3.58 2.10
N PHE A 71 -6.36 2.30 1.74
CA PHE A 71 -5.21 1.53 1.28
C PHE A 71 -5.43 1.14 -0.16
N PHE A 72 -4.36 1.30 -0.96
CA PHE A 72 -4.35 0.94 -2.37
C PHE A 72 -3.27 -0.10 -2.60
N TRP A 73 -3.36 -0.81 -3.71
CA TRP A 73 -2.36 -1.80 -4.05
C TRP A 73 -2.17 -1.89 -5.56
N GLU A 74 -1.01 -2.34 -5.95
CA GLU A 74 -0.74 -2.79 -7.31
C GLU A 74 0.47 -3.71 -7.30
N ASN A 75 0.67 -4.44 -8.37
CA ASN A 75 1.85 -5.28 -8.50
C ASN A 75 3.05 -4.43 -8.90
N TYR A 76 4.18 -4.71 -8.25
CA TYR A 76 5.45 -4.11 -8.63
C TYR A 76 5.82 -4.58 -10.05
N ASP A 77 6.24 -3.64 -10.91
CA ASP A 77 6.51 -3.97 -12.31
C ASP A 77 7.87 -4.66 -12.51
N GLY A 78 8.69 -4.75 -11.49
CA GLY A 78 10.00 -5.40 -11.56
C GLY A 78 11.05 -4.62 -12.33
N ARG A 79 10.75 -3.40 -12.76
CA ARG A 79 11.64 -2.61 -13.62
C ARG A 79 12.13 -1.35 -12.95
N GLN A 80 11.26 -0.65 -12.26
CA GLN A 80 11.63 0.63 -11.67
C GLN A 80 12.53 0.42 -10.47
N ARG A 81 13.55 1.26 -10.38
CA ARG A 81 14.44 1.25 -9.23
C ARG A 81 13.78 2.02 -8.09
N LEU A 82 13.68 1.39 -6.93
CA LEU A 82 13.13 2.02 -5.74
C LEU A 82 14.23 2.73 -4.98
N VAL A 83 13.90 3.90 -4.44
CA VAL A 83 14.84 4.71 -3.66
C VAL A 83 14.15 5.11 -2.38
N CYS A 84 14.79 4.89 -1.24
CA CYS A 84 14.25 5.32 0.05
C CYS A 84 14.45 6.83 0.20
N ARG A 85 13.38 7.57 0.01
CA ARG A 85 13.43 9.03 0.11
C ARG A 85 12.86 9.54 1.42
N GLU A 86 12.25 8.67 2.20
CA GLU A 86 11.70 9.01 3.51
C GLU A 86 11.80 7.78 4.40
N GLY A 87 12.15 8.00 5.69
CA GLY A 87 12.32 6.91 6.64
C GLY A 87 13.72 6.33 6.62
N GLN A 88 13.91 5.24 7.37
CA GLN A 88 15.21 4.60 7.54
C GLN A 88 15.53 3.59 6.45
N GLY A 89 14.51 3.07 5.74
CA GLY A 89 14.73 2.08 4.70
C GLY A 89 13.45 1.65 4.03
N LEU A 90 13.60 0.99 2.89
CA LEU A 90 12.54 0.32 2.15
C LEU A 90 12.96 -1.11 1.92
N GLU A 91 12.03 -2.05 2.13
CA GLU A 91 12.29 -3.46 1.84
C GLU A 91 11.03 -4.15 1.35
N PHE A 92 11.21 -5.10 0.43
CA PHE A 92 10.15 -6.07 0.18
C PHE A 92 10.24 -7.13 1.27
N VAL A 93 9.14 -7.34 1.96
CA VAL A 93 9.09 -8.21 3.13
C VAL A 93 8.04 -9.30 2.93
N ASP A 94 8.42 -10.55 3.22
CA ASP A 94 7.50 -11.66 3.17
C ASP A 94 6.51 -11.60 4.33
N ARG A 95 5.30 -12.07 4.11
CA ARG A 95 4.25 -12.04 5.12
C ARG A 95 4.68 -12.68 6.44
N GLU A 96 5.42 -13.79 6.37
CA GLU A 96 5.87 -14.49 7.57
C GLU A 96 6.81 -13.62 8.42
N LYS A 97 7.69 -12.88 7.76
CA LYS A 97 8.70 -12.07 8.46
C LYS A 97 8.04 -10.93 9.23
N VAL A 98 6.91 -10.44 8.76
CA VAL A 98 6.21 -9.31 9.38
C VAL A 98 5.88 -9.57 10.84
N GLU A 99 5.62 -10.83 11.21
CA GLU A 99 5.26 -11.17 12.60
C GLU A 99 6.36 -10.82 13.59
N SER A 100 7.61 -10.79 13.15
CA SER A 100 8.75 -10.50 14.02
C SER A 100 9.18 -9.03 13.97
N MET A 101 8.46 -8.20 13.23
CA MET A 101 8.85 -6.81 13.01
C MET A 101 7.97 -5.85 13.81
N PRO A 102 8.56 -4.75 14.33
CA PRO A 102 7.72 -3.69 14.91
C PRO A 102 6.93 -3.04 13.78
N ARG A 103 5.61 -3.00 13.91
CA ARG A 103 4.75 -2.61 12.80
C ARG A 103 3.49 -1.91 13.26
N GLN A 104 2.86 -1.21 12.33
CA GLN A 104 1.53 -0.63 12.56
C GLN A 104 0.53 -1.73 12.96
N PRO A 105 -0.42 -1.42 13.83
CA PRO A 105 -1.37 -2.44 14.34
C PRO A 105 -2.19 -3.14 13.25
N TYR A 106 -2.53 -2.44 12.17
CA TYR A 106 -3.37 -3.00 11.11
C TYR A 106 -2.57 -3.56 9.93
N LEU A 107 -1.24 -3.53 9.98
CA LEU A 107 -0.42 -3.87 8.82
C LEU A 107 -0.65 -5.31 8.35
N THR A 108 -0.71 -6.26 9.28
CA THR A 108 -0.88 -7.66 8.91
C THR A 108 -2.22 -7.91 8.24
N ALA A 109 -3.30 -7.30 8.75
CA ALA A 109 -4.62 -7.47 8.17
C ALA A 109 -4.67 -6.92 6.74
N VAL A 110 -4.09 -5.74 6.52
CA VAL A 110 -4.06 -5.13 5.19
C VAL A 110 -3.18 -5.94 4.25
N PHE A 111 -2.04 -6.44 4.74
CA PHE A 111 -1.15 -7.29 3.95
C PHE A 111 -1.89 -8.54 3.47
N ASP A 112 -2.67 -9.17 4.36
CA ASP A 112 -3.44 -10.35 4.00
C ASP A 112 -4.48 -10.05 2.93
N LEU A 113 -5.12 -8.88 2.99
CA LEU A 113 -6.05 -8.45 1.95
C LEU A 113 -5.33 -8.26 0.61
N ALA A 114 -4.14 -7.68 0.62
CA ALA A 114 -3.36 -7.48 -0.59
C ALA A 114 -2.95 -8.82 -1.21
N LEU A 115 -2.56 -9.79 -0.38
CA LEU A 115 -2.24 -11.13 -0.87
C LEU A 115 -3.45 -11.78 -1.52
N ALA A 116 -4.62 -11.64 -0.91
CA ALA A 116 -5.85 -12.20 -1.46
C ALA A 116 -6.18 -11.55 -2.80
N ALA A 117 -6.04 -10.23 -2.90
CA ALA A 117 -6.29 -9.50 -4.14
C ALA A 117 -5.33 -9.92 -5.23
N GLN A 118 -4.06 -10.10 -4.90
CA GLN A 118 -3.04 -10.51 -5.85
C GLN A 118 -3.29 -11.90 -6.41
N ARG A 119 -3.84 -12.79 -5.60
CA ARG A 119 -4.12 -14.17 -6.01
C ARG A 119 -5.40 -14.31 -6.80
N CYS A 120 -6.22 -13.27 -6.84
CA CYS A 120 -7.49 -13.32 -7.53
C CYS A 120 -7.24 -13.37 -9.04
N PRO A 121 -7.82 -14.34 -9.77
CA PRO A 121 -7.62 -14.41 -11.22
C PRO A 121 -8.13 -13.15 -11.92
N PRO A 122 -7.43 -12.67 -12.95
CA PRO A 122 -7.80 -11.44 -13.63
C PRO A 122 -9.24 -11.42 -14.17
N PHE A 123 -9.74 -12.55 -14.68
CA PHE A 123 -11.09 -12.56 -15.22
C PHE A 123 -12.15 -12.40 -14.14
N LEU A 124 -11.89 -12.87 -12.93
CA LEU A 124 -12.81 -12.66 -11.81
C LEU A 124 -12.82 -11.20 -11.39
N ARG A 125 -11.67 -10.56 -11.37
CA ARG A 125 -11.60 -9.14 -11.05
C ARG A 125 -12.34 -8.30 -12.10
N GLY A 126 -12.24 -8.70 -13.35
CA GLY A 126 -12.95 -8.03 -14.41
C GLY A 126 -14.46 -8.14 -14.26
N THR A 127 -14.97 -9.30 -13.89
CA THR A 127 -16.41 -9.47 -13.73
C THR A 127 -16.94 -8.67 -12.54
N GLU A 128 -16.14 -8.46 -11.54
CA GLU A 128 -16.55 -7.64 -10.40
C GLU A 128 -16.83 -6.20 -10.81
N THR A 129 -16.09 -5.70 -11.76
CA THR A 129 -16.28 -4.32 -12.17
C THR A 129 -17.43 -4.16 -13.14
N ASN A 130 -17.84 -5.23 -13.79
CA ASN A 130 -18.88 -5.16 -14.76
C ASN A 130 -20.25 -5.23 -14.22
N ALA A 131 -20.38 -5.77 -13.58
CA ALA A 131 -21.59 -6.04 -13.15
C ALA A 131 -22.70 -5.34 -13.74
N PRO A 132 -21.88 -5.71 -14.47
CA PRO A 132 -22.54 -5.48 -14.85
C PRO A 132 -22.95 -5.16 -15.35
N LYS A 133 -22.87 -5.35 -15.56
CA LYS A 133 -23.18 -5.20 -15.96
C LYS A 133 -23.63 -5.25 -16.52
N HIS A 134 -23.63 -5.65 -16.67
CA HIS A 134 -24.06 -5.92 -17.01
C HIS A 134 -24.48 -6.09 -17.02
N ASP A 135 -24.42 -6.47 -16.99
CA ASP A 135 -24.75 -6.75 -16.89
C ASP A 135 -24.93 -6.73 -16.64
N GLY A 136 -24.93 -6.69 -16.73
CA GLY A 136 -25.12 -6.67 -16.36
C GLY A 136 -25.12 -6.63 -16.28
#